data_445e744c397dca8f2b24aea4bee84a6d
#
_entry.id   445e744c397dca8f2b24aea4bee84a6d
#
_cell.length_a   1.000
_cell.length_b   1.000
_cell.length_c   1.000
_cell.angle_alpha   90.00
_cell.angle_beta   90.00
_cell.angle_gamma   90.00
#
_symmetry.space_group_name_H-M   'P 1'
#
loop_
_entity.id
_entity.type
_entity.pdbx_description
1 polymer ?
#
loop_
_entity_poly.entity_id
_entity_poly.type
_entity_poly.pdbx_seq_one_letter_code
_entity_poly.pdbx_strand_id
1 'polypeptide(L)'
;MSAPRGLPDKAAIKKFITDAPGSVGRREIARAFGIKGAERVELRAILKELADEGVIGRGKGKRYNEAGALPPVAVLRISGVDDNAMLLAEPMPKADDNTNPDDIPKPRIRINSDKREAASLGIGDRILARLTRKGAGYEASIIRVLPKGPERVIGVYSEVPGQGARIRPTDRRQKSDYTVEKGQNGGAKRGDLVVADVLIGRRHGLREARVVEVLGDMDDRRAISLIAIHSNDIPDVFPAEAVAQAEAAQPVVMSAASKREDLRHLPLITVDGADARDFDDAIWAAPDDDPKNKGGWQIIVAIADVSHYVTFNSALDREARRRGNSVYFPDRVVPMLPEALSNNLCSLRPDEDRPVLAVTMRLDAKGRRLEHKFHRAMIRSAARVIYEDLQAAHDGEPNEQTGPILDTVIEPLYGAWGALMRARESRQPLDLDLPEMKISVGEDGHVEDVRQRQRLDAHRVIEEFMIEANVAAAETLEAQKMPCVYRVHDQPDREKLLGLKDFLSSLGLSFAMGERL
;
A
#
# COMPACT_ATOMS: atom_id res chain seq x y z
N MET A 1 35.67 17.50 -38.47
CA MET A 1 35.70 18.42 -37.31
C MET A 1 36.78 17.90 -36.36
N SER A 2 37.86 18.65 -36.15
CA SER A 2 38.94 18.29 -35.23
C SER A 2 38.44 18.34 -33.78
N ALA A 3 38.71 17.26 -33.02
CA ALA A 3 38.36 17.17 -31.59
C ALA A 3 39.04 18.31 -30.81
N PRO A 4 38.35 18.93 -29.82
CA PRO A 4 38.95 19.93 -28.96
C PRO A 4 40.10 19.28 -28.18
N ARG A 5 41.31 19.90 -28.22
CA ARG A 5 42.46 19.50 -27.43
C ARG A 5 42.31 20.02 -26.00
N GLY A 6 42.18 19.11 -25.06
CA GLY A 6 42.10 19.42 -23.62
C GLY A 6 41.19 18.44 -22.89
N LEU A 7 41.34 18.37 -21.57
CA LEU A 7 40.45 17.56 -20.72
C LEU A 7 39.03 18.10 -20.82
N PRO A 8 38.05 17.29 -21.22
CA PRO A 8 36.65 17.73 -21.32
C PRO A 8 36.10 18.03 -19.93
N ASP A 9 35.20 18.97 -19.86
CA ASP A 9 34.46 19.27 -18.63
C ASP A 9 33.49 18.12 -18.24
N LYS A 10 33.02 18.13 -17.03
CA LYS A 10 32.05 17.12 -16.51
C LYS A 10 30.80 17.03 -17.37
N ALA A 11 30.31 18.15 -17.92
CA ALA A 11 29.11 18.22 -18.73
C ALA A 11 29.31 17.51 -20.10
N ALA A 12 30.45 17.72 -20.75
CA ALA A 12 30.79 17.06 -22.01
C ALA A 12 30.95 15.54 -21.84
N ILE A 13 31.59 15.10 -20.73
CA ILE A 13 31.72 13.67 -20.41
C ILE A 13 30.35 13.04 -20.13
N LYS A 14 29.51 13.70 -19.34
CA LYS A 14 28.13 13.26 -19.07
C LYS A 14 27.37 13.10 -20.38
N LYS A 15 27.36 14.15 -21.21
CA LYS A 15 26.66 14.14 -22.50
C LYS A 15 27.12 12.98 -23.38
N PHE A 16 28.43 12.76 -23.51
CA PHE A 16 28.99 11.66 -24.29
C PHE A 16 28.53 10.28 -23.78
N ILE A 17 28.46 10.10 -22.45
CA ILE A 17 27.98 8.85 -21.82
C ILE A 17 26.47 8.68 -22.05
N THR A 18 25.69 9.76 -21.93
CA THR A 18 24.24 9.74 -22.15
C THR A 18 23.86 9.50 -23.61
N ASP A 19 24.58 10.09 -24.56
CA ASP A 19 24.31 9.98 -26.00
C ASP A 19 24.80 8.64 -26.60
N ALA A 20 25.59 7.89 -25.84
CA ALA A 20 26.11 6.61 -26.31
C ALA A 20 25.01 5.52 -26.36
N PRO A 21 24.94 4.69 -27.40
CA PRO A 21 23.94 3.64 -27.56
C PRO A 21 24.05 2.50 -26.53
N GLY A 22 25.00 2.56 -25.60
CA GLY A 22 25.26 1.59 -24.55
C GLY A 22 26.34 2.03 -23.58
N SER A 23 26.73 1.16 -22.65
CA SER A 23 27.77 1.49 -21.69
C SER A 23 29.13 1.69 -22.36
N VAL A 24 29.84 2.76 -22.00
CA VAL A 24 31.13 3.15 -22.56
C VAL A 24 32.28 2.90 -21.57
N GLY A 25 33.39 2.40 -22.08
CA GLY A 25 34.60 2.16 -21.30
C GLY A 25 35.48 3.40 -21.21
N ARG A 26 36.31 3.50 -20.16
CA ARG A 26 37.28 4.60 -20.01
C ARG A 26 38.17 4.81 -21.23
N ARG A 27 38.57 3.71 -21.89
CA ARG A 27 39.39 3.78 -23.10
C ARG A 27 38.65 4.37 -24.29
N GLU A 28 37.33 4.13 -24.38
CA GLU A 28 36.46 4.67 -25.42
C GLU A 28 36.25 6.17 -25.20
N ILE A 29 35.99 6.59 -23.95
CA ILE A 29 35.89 8.01 -23.58
C ILE A 29 37.22 8.74 -23.87
N ALA A 30 38.34 8.18 -23.40
CA ALA A 30 39.66 8.79 -23.65
C ALA A 30 39.99 8.92 -25.15
N ARG A 31 39.54 7.95 -25.97
CA ARG A 31 39.73 7.99 -27.42
C ARG A 31 38.84 9.06 -28.07
N ALA A 32 37.60 9.16 -27.66
CA ALA A 32 36.64 10.12 -28.19
C ALA A 32 37.06 11.58 -27.96
N PHE A 33 37.67 11.85 -26.80
CA PHE A 33 38.16 13.19 -26.44
C PHE A 33 39.65 13.41 -26.69
N GLY A 34 40.35 12.43 -27.29
CA GLY A 34 41.78 12.55 -27.60
C GLY A 34 42.72 12.59 -26.39
N ILE A 35 42.29 12.12 -25.23
CA ILE A 35 43.00 12.18 -23.93
C ILE A 35 44.18 11.20 -23.91
N LYS A 36 45.37 11.72 -23.58
CA LYS A 36 46.63 10.95 -23.54
C LYS A 36 47.43 11.21 -22.26
N GLY A 37 48.38 10.33 -21.95
CA GLY A 37 49.36 10.54 -20.87
C GLY A 37 48.71 10.78 -19.49
N ALA A 38 49.15 11.85 -18.81
CA ALA A 38 48.74 12.23 -17.46
C ALA A 38 47.24 12.58 -17.35
N GLU A 39 46.66 13.14 -18.41
CA GLU A 39 45.21 13.52 -18.44
C GLU A 39 44.29 12.32 -18.22
N ARG A 40 44.75 11.07 -18.46
CA ARG A 40 43.97 9.86 -18.15
C ARG A 40 43.76 9.64 -16.65
N VAL A 41 44.64 10.19 -15.82
CA VAL A 41 44.49 10.13 -14.36
C VAL A 41 43.38 11.07 -13.94
N GLU A 42 43.34 12.28 -14.50
CA GLU A 42 42.31 13.28 -14.25
C GLU A 42 40.93 12.83 -14.76
N LEU A 43 40.87 12.24 -15.96
CA LEU A 43 39.66 11.60 -16.46
C LEU A 43 39.13 10.53 -15.48
N ARG A 44 40.01 9.76 -14.84
CA ARG A 44 39.63 8.76 -13.84
C ARG A 44 39.02 9.42 -12.59
N ALA A 45 39.58 10.53 -12.16
CA ALA A 45 39.07 11.29 -11.02
C ALA A 45 37.66 11.86 -11.32
N ILE A 46 37.48 12.50 -12.48
CA ILE A 46 36.19 13.04 -12.92
C ILE A 46 35.13 11.94 -13.05
N LEU A 47 35.47 10.80 -13.65
CA LEU A 47 34.54 9.67 -13.78
C LEU A 47 34.17 9.05 -12.43
N LYS A 48 35.09 9.08 -11.46
CA LYS A 48 34.81 8.64 -10.10
C LYS A 48 33.86 9.62 -9.42
N GLU A 49 34.13 10.91 -9.50
CA GLU A 49 33.32 11.99 -8.91
C GLU A 49 31.90 11.98 -9.49
N LEU A 50 31.73 11.91 -10.81
CA LEU A 50 30.42 11.80 -11.45
C LEU A 50 29.65 10.55 -11.05
N ALA A 51 30.34 9.44 -10.76
CA ALA A 51 29.70 8.22 -10.28
C ALA A 51 29.32 8.30 -8.79
N ASP A 52 30.18 8.93 -7.97
CA ASP A 52 29.93 9.16 -6.55
C ASP A 52 28.79 10.20 -6.34
N GLU A 53 28.68 11.19 -7.25
CA GLU A 53 27.57 12.14 -7.33
C GLU A 53 26.26 11.53 -7.88
N GLY A 54 26.27 10.26 -8.29
CA GLY A 54 25.09 9.58 -8.87
C GLY A 54 24.68 10.09 -10.26
N VAL A 55 25.53 10.87 -10.93
CA VAL A 55 25.25 11.45 -12.26
C VAL A 55 25.42 10.41 -13.37
N ILE A 56 26.33 9.45 -13.19
CA ILE A 56 26.57 8.33 -14.09
C ILE A 56 26.59 7.00 -13.33
N GLY A 57 26.05 5.96 -13.95
CA GLY A 57 26.07 4.60 -13.42
C GLY A 57 27.38 3.86 -13.73
N ARG A 58 27.86 3.01 -12.81
CA ARG A 58 29.06 2.18 -12.99
C ARG A 58 28.66 0.72 -13.17
N GLY A 59 28.84 0.20 -14.38
CA GLY A 59 28.56 -1.19 -14.73
C GLY A 59 29.74 -2.16 -14.57
N LYS A 60 29.53 -3.45 -14.86
CA LYS A 60 30.59 -4.48 -14.86
C LYS A 60 31.72 -4.10 -15.81
N GLY A 61 32.98 -4.40 -15.44
CA GLY A 61 34.15 -4.14 -16.29
C GLY A 61 34.58 -2.67 -16.34
N LYS A 62 34.24 -1.85 -15.35
CA LYS A 62 34.56 -0.40 -15.30
C LYS A 62 34.01 0.37 -16.52
N ARG A 63 32.84 -0.02 -16.99
CA ARG A 63 32.05 0.73 -18.00
C ARG A 63 31.09 1.68 -17.30
N TYR A 64 30.74 2.74 -18.00
CA TYR A 64 29.84 3.81 -17.49
C TYR A 64 28.62 3.94 -18.39
N ASN A 65 27.49 4.24 -17.80
CA ASN A 65 26.21 4.51 -18.45
C ASN A 65 25.53 5.69 -17.75
N GLU A 66 24.45 6.17 -18.29
CA GLU A 66 23.62 7.15 -17.60
C GLU A 66 23.09 6.57 -16.29
N ALA A 67 23.00 7.39 -15.25
CA ALA A 67 22.42 6.95 -13.99
C ALA A 67 20.99 6.46 -14.20
N GLY A 68 20.68 5.26 -13.71
CA GLY A 68 19.36 4.65 -13.88
C GLY A 68 19.09 4.02 -15.26
N ALA A 69 20.09 3.99 -16.20
CA ALA A 69 19.91 3.30 -17.47
C ALA A 69 19.80 1.79 -17.28
N LEU A 70 18.80 1.18 -17.91
CA LEU A 70 18.62 -0.26 -17.90
C LEU A 70 19.72 -0.98 -18.70
N PRO A 71 20.09 -2.22 -18.30
CA PRO A 71 21.06 -3.02 -19.05
C PRO A 71 20.53 -3.37 -20.45
N PRO A 72 21.41 -3.61 -21.45
CA PRO A 72 21.00 -3.94 -22.82
C PRO A 72 20.13 -5.20 -22.94
N VAL A 73 20.20 -6.08 -21.96
CA VAL A 73 19.35 -7.27 -21.84
C VAL A 73 18.86 -7.34 -20.41
N ALA A 74 17.56 -7.41 -20.24
CA ALA A 74 16.90 -7.45 -18.94
C ALA A 74 15.75 -8.46 -18.91
N VAL A 75 15.45 -8.95 -17.71
CA VAL A 75 14.19 -9.65 -17.44
C VAL A 75 13.13 -8.61 -17.18
N LEU A 76 12.05 -8.68 -17.94
CA LEU A 76 10.92 -7.78 -17.86
C LEU A 76 9.67 -8.58 -17.47
N ARG A 77 8.74 -7.90 -16.79
CA ARG A 77 7.38 -8.39 -16.54
C ARG A 77 6.41 -7.52 -17.34
N ILE A 78 5.45 -8.13 -18.02
CA ILE A 78 4.40 -7.41 -18.73
C ILE A 78 3.48 -6.78 -17.69
N SER A 79 3.36 -5.44 -17.73
CA SER A 79 2.60 -4.65 -16.76
C SER A 79 1.26 -4.16 -17.28
N GLY A 80 1.08 -4.10 -18.61
CA GLY A 80 -0.15 -3.58 -19.19
C GLY A 80 -0.09 -3.45 -20.69
N VAL A 81 -1.04 -2.66 -21.22
CA VAL A 81 -1.16 -2.33 -22.64
C VAL A 81 -1.33 -0.82 -22.75
N ASP A 82 -0.69 -0.19 -23.73
CA ASP A 82 -0.89 1.25 -23.98
C ASP A 82 -2.13 1.50 -24.87
N ASP A 83 -2.46 2.80 -25.08
CA ASP A 83 -3.62 3.23 -25.88
C ASP A 83 -3.62 2.74 -27.33
N ASN A 84 -2.46 2.27 -27.84
CA ASN A 84 -2.30 1.70 -29.17
C ASN A 84 -2.29 0.16 -29.15
N ALA A 85 -2.76 -0.45 -28.08
CA ALA A 85 -2.75 -1.90 -27.87
C ALA A 85 -1.34 -2.53 -27.88
N MET A 86 -0.28 -1.75 -27.61
CA MET A 86 1.09 -2.24 -27.48
C MET A 86 1.36 -2.67 -26.05
N LEU A 87 1.96 -3.85 -25.87
CA LEU A 87 2.31 -4.36 -24.55
C LEU A 87 3.37 -3.45 -23.89
N LEU A 88 3.11 -3.11 -22.64
CA LEU A 88 4.03 -2.41 -21.75
C LEU A 88 4.68 -3.40 -20.79
N ALA A 89 5.92 -3.14 -20.42
CA ALA A 89 6.67 -3.97 -19.48
C ALA A 89 7.46 -3.14 -18.48
N GLU A 90 7.77 -3.76 -17.35
CA GLU A 90 8.59 -3.20 -16.26
C GLU A 90 9.81 -4.09 -16.02
N PRO A 91 10.97 -3.52 -15.64
CA PRO A 91 12.14 -4.28 -15.27
C PRO A 91 11.90 -5.03 -13.96
N MET A 92 12.35 -6.28 -13.89
CA MET A 92 12.33 -7.04 -12.63
C MET A 92 13.66 -6.88 -11.90
N PRO A 93 13.64 -6.70 -10.56
CA PRO A 93 14.85 -6.73 -9.76
C PRO A 93 15.54 -8.10 -9.89
N LYS A 94 16.87 -8.11 -9.85
CA LYS A 94 17.62 -9.38 -9.77
C LYS A 94 17.48 -9.96 -8.37
N ALA A 95 17.38 -11.28 -8.27
CA ALA A 95 17.21 -11.99 -7.00
C ALA A 95 18.35 -11.71 -5.98
N ASP A 96 19.53 -11.27 -6.43
CA ASP A 96 20.69 -10.96 -5.59
C ASP A 96 20.90 -9.44 -5.38
N ASP A 97 20.00 -8.61 -5.87
CA ASP A 97 20.14 -7.15 -5.78
C ASP A 97 19.29 -6.66 -4.59
N ASN A 98 19.99 -6.24 -3.52
CA ASN A 98 19.37 -5.56 -2.37
C ASN A 98 18.84 -4.16 -2.72
N THR A 99 18.65 -3.85 -4.00
CA THR A 99 18.04 -2.63 -4.49
C THR A 99 16.54 -2.70 -4.27
N ASN A 100 16.03 -1.70 -3.57
CA ASN A 100 14.59 -1.50 -3.37
C ASN A 100 13.90 -1.44 -4.75
N PRO A 101 12.83 -2.21 -5.00
CA PRO A 101 12.08 -2.17 -6.27
C PRO A 101 11.63 -0.76 -6.68
N ASP A 102 11.46 0.15 -5.71
CA ASP A 102 11.06 1.54 -5.96
C ASP A 102 12.22 2.45 -6.38
N ASP A 103 13.47 2.05 -6.12
CA ASP A 103 14.66 2.78 -6.57
C ASP A 103 15.05 2.44 -8.01
N ILE A 104 14.39 1.47 -8.63
CA ILE A 104 14.59 1.13 -10.03
C ILE A 104 13.80 2.14 -10.87
N PRO A 105 14.45 2.91 -11.76
CA PRO A 105 13.73 3.78 -12.68
C PRO A 105 12.69 2.95 -13.44
N LYS A 106 11.44 3.41 -13.44
CA LYS A 106 10.34 2.78 -14.19
C LYS A 106 10.17 3.48 -15.55
N PRO A 107 11.14 3.37 -16.47
CA PRO A 107 10.99 3.96 -17.78
C PRO A 107 9.89 3.21 -18.54
N ARG A 108 9.16 3.93 -19.38
CA ARG A 108 8.16 3.30 -20.26
C ARG A 108 8.87 2.37 -21.25
N ILE A 109 8.63 1.07 -21.12
CA ILE A 109 9.20 0.03 -21.99
C ILE A 109 8.07 -0.53 -22.85
N ARG A 110 8.14 -0.32 -24.17
CA ARG A 110 7.22 -0.90 -25.12
C ARG A 110 7.80 -2.19 -25.70
N ILE A 111 6.97 -3.21 -25.84
CA ILE A 111 7.39 -4.47 -26.44
C ILE A 111 7.17 -4.40 -27.94
N ASN A 112 8.27 -4.52 -28.67
CA ASN A 112 8.25 -4.69 -30.12
C ASN A 112 8.30 -6.19 -30.42
N SER A 113 7.13 -6.77 -30.73
CA SER A 113 7.01 -8.20 -31.06
C SER A 113 6.08 -8.35 -32.27
N ASP A 114 6.30 -9.42 -33.03
CA ASP A 114 5.37 -9.81 -34.07
C ASP A 114 3.99 -10.10 -33.48
N LYS A 115 2.92 -9.79 -34.22
CA LYS A 115 1.53 -9.96 -33.73
C LYS A 115 1.22 -11.36 -33.18
N ARG A 116 1.93 -12.39 -33.62
CA ARG A 116 1.76 -13.77 -33.14
C ARG A 116 2.39 -14.00 -31.77
N GLU A 117 3.57 -13.42 -31.51
CA GLU A 117 4.25 -13.52 -30.19
C GLU A 117 3.54 -12.66 -29.14
N ALA A 118 3.10 -11.46 -29.53
CA ALA A 118 2.33 -10.58 -28.65
C ALA A 118 0.98 -11.20 -28.24
N ALA A 119 0.32 -11.92 -29.14
CA ALA A 119 -0.97 -12.55 -28.86
C ALA A 119 -0.90 -13.70 -27.84
N SER A 120 0.29 -14.25 -27.58
CA SER A 120 0.52 -15.32 -26.61
C SER A 120 0.91 -14.81 -25.21
N LEU A 121 1.13 -13.50 -25.06
CA LEU A 121 1.61 -12.87 -23.84
C LEU A 121 0.49 -12.13 -23.11
N GLY A 122 0.40 -12.35 -21.81
CA GLY A 122 -0.55 -11.68 -20.93
C GLY A 122 0.15 -10.82 -19.86
N ILE A 123 -0.63 -9.97 -19.20
CA ILE A 123 -0.16 -9.20 -18.04
C ILE A 123 0.36 -10.18 -16.98
N GLY A 124 1.52 -9.89 -16.41
CA GLY A 124 2.22 -10.75 -15.46
C GLY A 124 3.23 -11.71 -16.09
N ASP A 125 3.22 -11.92 -17.41
CA ASP A 125 4.20 -12.77 -18.07
C ASP A 125 5.62 -12.18 -17.99
N ARG A 126 6.60 -13.07 -17.89
CA ARG A 126 8.02 -12.71 -17.77
C ARG A 126 8.74 -12.99 -19.09
N ILE A 127 9.52 -12.02 -19.53
CA ILE A 127 10.31 -12.14 -20.75
C ILE A 127 11.76 -11.74 -20.49
N LEU A 128 12.69 -12.43 -21.15
CA LEU A 128 14.02 -11.93 -21.35
C LEU A 128 14.01 -11.13 -22.65
N ALA A 129 14.36 -9.85 -22.59
CA ALA A 129 14.29 -8.97 -23.74
C ALA A 129 15.57 -8.16 -23.91
N ARG A 130 15.86 -7.82 -25.16
CA ARG A 130 16.88 -6.84 -25.53
C ARG A 130 16.25 -5.46 -25.54
N LEU A 131 16.87 -4.53 -24.81
CA LEU A 131 16.41 -3.15 -24.70
C LEU A 131 17.18 -2.24 -25.64
N THR A 132 16.41 -1.46 -26.42
CA THR A 132 16.95 -0.38 -27.25
C THR A 132 16.33 0.92 -26.77
N ARG A 133 17.14 1.91 -26.45
CA ARG A 133 16.65 3.22 -26.00
C ARG A 133 15.97 3.95 -27.14
N LYS A 134 14.76 4.48 -26.91
CA LYS A 134 14.05 5.36 -27.84
C LYS A 134 13.48 6.57 -27.10
N GLY A 135 14.11 7.72 -27.27
CA GLY A 135 13.73 8.95 -26.55
C GLY A 135 13.87 8.80 -25.03
N ALA A 136 12.81 9.10 -24.31
CA ALA A 136 12.75 8.97 -22.84
C ALA A 136 12.45 7.55 -22.33
N GLY A 137 12.17 6.58 -23.22
CA GLY A 137 11.81 5.21 -22.87
C GLY A 137 12.67 4.17 -23.58
N TYR A 138 12.18 2.93 -23.57
CA TYR A 138 12.84 1.79 -24.21
C TYR A 138 11.86 1.03 -25.10
N GLU A 139 12.41 0.43 -26.15
CA GLU A 139 11.75 -0.57 -26.96
C GLU A 139 12.42 -1.93 -26.66
N ALA A 140 11.60 -2.92 -26.31
CA ALA A 140 12.05 -4.25 -25.93
C ALA A 140 11.78 -5.26 -27.05
N SER A 141 12.81 -5.94 -27.54
CA SER A 141 12.67 -7.09 -28.43
C SER A 141 12.79 -8.37 -27.65
N ILE A 142 11.82 -9.26 -27.74
CA ILE A 142 11.77 -10.51 -27.01
C ILE A 142 12.90 -11.43 -27.48
N ILE A 143 13.73 -11.88 -26.55
CA ILE A 143 14.74 -12.92 -26.79
C ILE A 143 14.14 -14.29 -26.45
N ARG A 144 13.41 -14.35 -25.33
CA ARG A 144 12.75 -15.58 -24.85
C ARG A 144 11.66 -15.24 -23.85
N VAL A 145 10.53 -15.92 -23.96
CA VAL A 145 9.50 -15.94 -22.92
C VAL A 145 10.02 -16.83 -21.79
N LEU A 146 10.08 -16.27 -20.59
CA LEU A 146 10.52 -17.03 -19.41
C LEU A 146 9.32 -17.82 -18.86
N PRO A 147 9.56 -19.04 -18.35
CA PRO A 147 8.50 -19.75 -17.66
C PRO A 147 7.89 -18.87 -16.57
N LYS A 148 6.56 -18.86 -16.46
CA LYS A 148 5.91 -18.37 -15.24
C LYS A 148 6.58 -19.07 -14.08
N GLY A 149 6.80 -18.40 -12.95
CA GLY A 149 7.13 -19.11 -11.72
C GLY A 149 6.16 -20.26 -11.52
N PRO A 150 6.40 -21.23 -10.66
CA PRO A 150 5.52 -22.37 -10.53
C PRO A 150 4.08 -21.86 -10.44
N GLU A 151 3.29 -22.17 -11.49
CA GLU A 151 1.87 -21.85 -11.51
C GLU A 151 1.26 -22.59 -10.33
N ARG A 152 0.64 -21.86 -9.41
CA ARG A 152 -0.01 -22.46 -8.26
C ARG A 152 -1.48 -22.67 -8.54
N VAL A 153 -2.00 -23.75 -8.02
CA VAL A 153 -3.44 -24.06 -8.00
C VAL A 153 -3.88 -24.28 -6.56
N ILE A 154 -5.05 -23.74 -6.24
CA ILE A 154 -5.74 -24.01 -5.00
C ILE A 154 -6.93 -24.89 -5.32
N GLY A 155 -7.08 -25.97 -4.59
CA GLY A 155 -8.15 -26.90 -4.87
C GLY A 155 -8.35 -27.93 -3.78
N VAL A 156 -9.39 -28.73 -3.94
CA VAL A 156 -9.74 -29.80 -3.02
C VAL A 156 -9.04 -31.10 -3.45
N TYR A 157 -8.27 -31.65 -2.52
CA TYR A 157 -7.58 -32.90 -2.72
C TYR A 157 -8.55 -34.07 -2.61
N SER A 158 -8.46 -35.02 -3.52
CA SER A 158 -9.28 -36.24 -3.52
C SER A 158 -8.48 -37.44 -4.00
N GLU A 159 -8.77 -38.60 -3.44
CA GLU A 159 -8.23 -39.88 -3.90
C GLU A 159 -9.29 -40.61 -4.72
N VAL A 160 -8.93 -41.00 -5.93
CA VAL A 160 -9.81 -41.74 -6.83
C VAL A 160 -9.31 -43.19 -6.91
N PRO A 161 -10.06 -44.18 -6.43
CA PRO A 161 -9.65 -45.56 -6.46
C PRO A 161 -9.22 -46.01 -7.87
N GLY A 162 -8.01 -46.56 -7.98
CA GLY A 162 -7.44 -47.02 -9.26
C GLY A 162 -6.92 -45.93 -10.20
N GLN A 163 -7.10 -44.65 -9.91
CA GLN A 163 -6.67 -43.53 -10.76
C GLN A 163 -5.68 -42.54 -10.08
N GLY A 164 -5.33 -42.82 -8.82
CA GLY A 164 -4.44 -41.95 -8.06
C GLY A 164 -5.15 -40.73 -7.43
N ALA A 165 -4.38 -39.75 -7.02
CA ALA A 165 -4.89 -38.55 -6.36
C ALA A 165 -5.12 -37.42 -7.35
N ARG A 166 -6.08 -36.56 -7.06
CA ARG A 166 -6.44 -35.38 -7.86
C ARG A 166 -6.67 -34.16 -7.00
N ILE A 167 -6.44 -32.98 -7.60
CA ILE A 167 -6.84 -31.70 -7.05
C ILE A 167 -7.89 -31.08 -7.98
N ARG A 168 -9.08 -30.82 -7.43
CA ARG A 168 -10.14 -30.08 -8.12
C ARG A 168 -9.98 -28.60 -7.79
N PRO A 169 -9.70 -27.72 -8.78
CA PRO A 169 -9.52 -26.30 -8.55
C PRO A 169 -10.75 -25.65 -7.92
N THR A 170 -10.52 -24.68 -7.02
CA THR A 170 -11.58 -23.81 -6.48
C THR A 170 -11.97 -22.71 -7.46
N ASP A 171 -11.06 -22.30 -8.35
CA ASP A 171 -11.33 -21.33 -9.42
C ASP A 171 -12.20 -21.98 -10.52
N ARG A 172 -13.44 -21.52 -10.64
CA ARG A 172 -14.42 -22.00 -11.64
C ARG A 172 -14.00 -21.81 -13.08
N ARG A 173 -13.03 -20.95 -13.36
CA ARG A 173 -12.45 -20.74 -14.70
C ARG A 173 -11.56 -21.91 -15.12
N GLN A 174 -11.01 -22.63 -14.16
CA GLN A 174 -10.18 -23.82 -14.37
C GLN A 174 -11.08 -25.05 -14.44
N LYS A 175 -11.37 -25.53 -15.65
CA LYS A 175 -12.34 -26.60 -15.90
C LYS A 175 -11.78 -28.01 -15.75
N SER A 176 -10.47 -28.18 -15.55
CA SER A 176 -9.79 -29.48 -15.50
C SER A 176 -9.15 -29.71 -14.15
N ASP A 177 -9.29 -30.91 -13.62
CA ASP A 177 -8.57 -31.35 -12.43
C ASP A 177 -7.06 -31.47 -12.71
N TYR A 178 -6.28 -31.51 -11.64
CA TYR A 178 -4.84 -31.79 -11.67
C TYR A 178 -4.61 -33.18 -11.06
N THR A 179 -3.65 -33.93 -11.59
CA THR A 179 -3.25 -35.22 -11.02
C THR A 179 -2.06 -35.01 -10.05
N VAL A 180 -2.07 -35.72 -8.95
CA VAL A 180 -1.00 -35.72 -7.94
C VAL A 180 -0.34 -37.07 -7.90
N GLU A 181 0.99 -37.11 -8.08
CA GLU A 181 1.75 -38.34 -8.04
C GLU A 181 1.89 -38.87 -6.61
N LYS A 182 2.02 -40.20 -6.47
CA LYS A 182 2.22 -40.83 -5.16
C LYS A 182 3.49 -40.27 -4.47
N GLY A 183 3.33 -39.79 -3.23
CA GLY A 183 4.39 -39.15 -2.46
C GLY A 183 4.51 -37.63 -2.68
N GLN A 184 3.70 -37.04 -3.57
CA GLN A 184 3.64 -35.58 -3.80
C GLN A 184 2.38 -34.94 -3.22
N ASN A 185 1.67 -35.63 -2.33
CA ASN A 185 0.44 -35.17 -1.70
C ASN A 185 0.68 -34.25 -0.48
N GLY A 186 1.93 -34.01 -0.04
CA GLY A 186 2.23 -33.13 1.09
C GLY A 186 1.53 -33.49 2.40
N GLY A 187 1.09 -34.77 2.56
CA GLY A 187 0.31 -35.19 3.72
C GLY A 187 -1.19 -34.91 3.62
N ALA A 188 -1.68 -34.38 2.51
CA ALA A 188 -3.09 -34.09 2.29
C ALA A 188 -3.96 -35.36 2.35
N LYS A 189 -5.14 -35.21 2.92
CA LYS A 189 -6.20 -36.22 3.03
C LYS A 189 -7.36 -35.83 2.11
N ARG A 190 -8.23 -36.80 1.84
CA ARG A 190 -9.45 -36.55 1.06
C ARG A 190 -10.31 -35.49 1.73
N GLY A 191 -10.68 -34.45 0.96
CA GLY A 191 -11.46 -33.32 1.44
C GLY A 191 -10.60 -32.08 1.77
N ASP A 192 -9.29 -32.24 1.94
CA ASP A 192 -8.41 -31.11 2.29
C ASP A 192 -8.34 -30.09 1.16
N LEU A 193 -8.42 -28.81 1.53
CA LEU A 193 -8.05 -27.68 0.70
C LEU A 193 -6.52 -27.60 0.67
N VAL A 194 -5.94 -27.54 -0.52
CA VAL A 194 -4.50 -27.56 -0.72
C VAL A 194 -4.03 -26.47 -1.68
N VAL A 195 -2.82 -26.00 -1.48
CA VAL A 195 -2.04 -25.23 -2.46
C VAL A 195 -1.06 -26.19 -3.12
N ALA A 196 -1.02 -26.20 -4.44
CA ALA A 196 -0.11 -27.07 -5.18
C ALA A 196 0.60 -26.32 -6.31
N ASP A 197 1.89 -26.63 -6.50
CA ASP A 197 2.67 -26.19 -7.65
C ASP A 197 2.29 -27.02 -8.86
N VAL A 198 1.95 -26.38 -9.96
CA VAL A 198 1.64 -27.06 -11.23
C VAL A 198 2.94 -27.40 -11.94
N LEU A 199 3.12 -28.67 -12.26
CA LEU A 199 4.33 -29.19 -12.88
C LEU A 199 4.24 -29.15 -14.41
N ILE A 200 5.41 -29.18 -15.04
CA ILE A 200 5.54 -29.28 -16.51
C ILE A 200 5.34 -30.75 -16.88
N GLY A 201 4.12 -31.22 -16.95
CA GLY A 201 3.78 -32.59 -17.29
C GLY A 201 2.29 -32.81 -17.43
N ARG A 202 1.92 -33.90 -18.12
CA ARG A 202 0.55 -34.38 -18.18
C ARG A 202 0.52 -35.86 -17.98
N ARG A 203 -0.40 -36.31 -17.15
CA ARG A 203 -0.66 -37.74 -16.94
C ARG A 203 -2.16 -38.01 -17.13
N HIS A 204 -2.50 -38.99 -17.90
CA HIS A 204 -3.88 -39.27 -18.27
C HIS A 204 -4.67 -38.08 -18.84
N GLY A 205 -3.96 -37.19 -19.59
CA GLY A 205 -4.55 -36.00 -20.16
C GLY A 205 -4.65 -34.78 -19.21
N LEU A 206 -4.44 -34.96 -17.91
CA LEU A 206 -4.47 -33.92 -16.89
C LEU A 206 -3.06 -33.39 -16.63
N ARG A 207 -2.96 -32.11 -16.23
CA ARG A 207 -1.69 -31.50 -15.76
C ARG A 207 -1.32 -32.11 -14.40
N GLU A 208 -0.03 -32.24 -14.16
CA GLU A 208 0.49 -32.72 -12.87
C GLU A 208 0.65 -31.57 -11.91
N ALA A 209 0.39 -31.85 -10.62
CA ALA A 209 0.61 -30.89 -9.54
C ALA A 209 1.22 -31.58 -8.31
N ARG A 210 1.99 -30.81 -7.54
CA ARG A 210 2.57 -31.23 -6.26
C ARG A 210 2.02 -30.36 -5.15
N VAL A 211 1.42 -30.97 -4.15
CA VAL A 211 0.95 -30.24 -2.96
C VAL A 211 2.15 -29.66 -2.22
N VAL A 212 2.10 -28.36 -1.97
CA VAL A 212 3.12 -27.62 -1.22
C VAL A 212 2.63 -27.23 0.16
N GLU A 213 1.30 -27.13 0.32
CA GLU A 213 0.69 -26.71 1.58
C GLU A 213 -0.70 -27.32 1.72
N VAL A 214 -1.07 -27.73 2.93
CA VAL A 214 -2.41 -28.18 3.30
C VAL A 214 -3.04 -27.09 4.16
N LEU A 215 -4.12 -26.49 3.66
CA LEU A 215 -4.79 -25.36 4.30
C LEU A 215 -5.85 -25.76 5.32
N GLY A 216 -6.26 -27.03 5.30
CA GLY A 216 -7.28 -27.60 6.18
C GLY A 216 -8.41 -28.27 5.41
N ASP A 217 -9.47 -28.65 6.11
CA ASP A 217 -10.65 -29.28 5.50
C ASP A 217 -11.45 -28.24 4.68
N MET A 218 -11.86 -28.59 3.47
CA MET A 218 -12.71 -27.74 2.64
C MET A 218 -14.10 -27.52 3.26
N ASP A 219 -14.56 -28.46 4.08
CA ASP A 219 -15.81 -28.34 4.83
C ASP A 219 -15.68 -27.39 6.05
N ASP A 220 -14.43 -27.00 6.42
CA ASP A 220 -14.22 -25.87 7.35
C ASP A 220 -14.63 -24.57 6.64
N ARG A 221 -15.59 -23.89 7.20
CA ARG A 221 -16.16 -22.65 6.67
C ARG A 221 -15.13 -21.52 6.56
N ARG A 222 -14.08 -21.57 7.35
CA ARG A 222 -12.91 -20.67 7.29
C ARG A 222 -12.07 -20.86 6.03
N ALA A 223 -12.31 -21.96 5.29
CA ALA A 223 -11.63 -22.24 4.03
C ALA A 223 -11.86 -21.16 2.97
N ILE A 224 -13.02 -20.47 2.99
CA ILE A 224 -13.33 -19.40 2.02
C ILE A 224 -12.34 -18.25 2.12
N SER A 225 -12.03 -17.78 3.32
CA SER A 225 -11.03 -16.72 3.53
C SER A 225 -9.62 -17.17 3.13
N LEU A 226 -9.25 -18.42 3.41
CA LEU A 226 -7.98 -18.99 2.97
C LEU A 226 -7.87 -19.07 1.44
N ILE A 227 -8.95 -19.47 0.76
CA ILE A 227 -9.01 -19.45 -0.70
C ILE A 227 -8.79 -18.04 -1.22
N ALA A 228 -9.43 -17.04 -0.63
CA ALA A 228 -9.29 -15.66 -1.05
C ALA A 228 -7.85 -15.14 -0.80
N ILE A 229 -7.25 -15.43 0.35
CA ILE A 229 -5.87 -15.06 0.70
C ILE A 229 -4.90 -15.61 -0.34
N HIS A 230 -4.92 -16.92 -0.57
CA HIS A 230 -3.97 -17.55 -1.49
C HIS A 230 -4.27 -17.26 -2.98
N SER A 231 -5.55 -17.09 -3.36
CA SER A 231 -5.92 -16.74 -4.76
C SER A 231 -5.50 -15.34 -5.17
N ASN A 232 -5.30 -14.45 -4.20
CA ASN A 232 -4.87 -13.07 -4.41
C ASN A 232 -3.41 -12.83 -3.98
N ASP A 233 -2.64 -13.90 -3.70
CA ASP A 233 -1.25 -13.82 -3.25
C ASP A 233 -1.06 -12.88 -2.04
N ILE A 234 -2.05 -12.82 -1.13
CA ILE A 234 -1.99 -12.02 0.08
C ILE A 234 -0.98 -12.67 1.04
N PRO A 235 0.08 -11.95 1.46
CA PRO A 235 1.07 -12.52 2.37
C PRO A 235 0.49 -12.61 3.79
N ASP A 236 0.24 -13.82 4.28
CA ASP A 236 -0.38 -14.11 5.57
C ASP A 236 0.64 -14.51 6.66
N VAL A 237 1.80 -15.01 6.26
CA VAL A 237 2.88 -15.39 7.19
C VAL A 237 3.94 -14.29 7.26
N PHE A 238 4.31 -13.86 8.47
CA PHE A 238 5.40 -12.93 8.69
C PHE A 238 6.76 -13.63 8.64
N PRO A 239 7.79 -13.00 8.02
CA PRO A 239 9.16 -13.48 8.14
C PRO A 239 9.64 -13.47 9.60
N ALA A 240 10.45 -14.46 9.98
CA ALA A 240 10.95 -14.60 11.34
C ALA A 240 11.68 -13.35 11.88
N GLU A 241 12.40 -12.64 10.99
CA GLU A 241 13.10 -11.38 11.35
C GLU A 241 12.12 -10.25 11.71
N ALA A 242 10.97 -10.16 11.04
CA ALA A 242 9.96 -9.14 11.33
C ALA A 242 9.24 -9.46 12.65
N VAL A 243 8.95 -10.73 12.92
CA VAL A 243 8.37 -11.19 14.19
C VAL A 243 9.36 -10.90 15.33
N ALA A 244 10.62 -11.30 15.19
CA ALA A 244 11.63 -11.06 16.22
C ALA A 244 11.84 -9.56 16.52
N GLN A 245 11.80 -8.70 15.49
CA GLN A 245 11.89 -7.26 15.68
C GLN A 245 10.68 -6.70 16.44
N ALA A 246 9.47 -7.19 16.13
CA ALA A 246 8.24 -6.77 16.82
C ALA A 246 8.23 -7.21 18.29
N GLU A 247 8.66 -8.44 18.58
CA GLU A 247 8.73 -8.99 19.93
C GLU A 247 9.81 -8.32 20.80
N ALA A 248 10.90 -7.86 20.17
CA ALA A 248 11.97 -7.13 20.87
C ALA A 248 11.61 -5.67 21.18
N ALA A 249 10.54 -5.12 20.59
CA ALA A 249 10.12 -3.74 20.80
C ALA A 249 9.68 -3.51 22.26
N GLN A 250 10.02 -2.33 22.79
CA GLN A 250 9.71 -1.96 24.17
C GLN A 250 8.78 -0.75 24.22
N PRO A 251 7.91 -0.63 25.24
CA PRO A 251 7.11 0.56 25.44
C PRO A 251 7.98 1.82 25.56
N VAL A 252 7.49 2.92 25.00
CA VAL A 252 8.16 4.22 25.12
C VAL A 252 7.92 4.80 26.51
N VAL A 253 9.00 5.16 27.20
CA VAL A 253 8.94 5.81 28.50
C VAL A 253 9.16 7.31 28.34
N MET A 254 8.31 8.11 29.00
CA MET A 254 8.49 9.57 29.06
C MET A 254 9.79 9.93 29.76
N SER A 255 10.61 10.70 29.09
CA SER A 255 11.84 11.28 29.64
C SER A 255 12.13 12.60 28.95
N ALA A 256 12.97 13.44 29.55
CA ALA A 256 13.43 14.67 28.91
C ALA A 256 14.13 14.40 27.58
N ALA A 257 14.73 13.23 27.39
CA ALA A 257 15.37 12.83 26.15
C ALA A 257 14.39 12.44 25.04
N SER A 258 13.16 12.05 25.37
CA SER A 258 12.16 11.61 24.40
C SER A 258 11.67 12.73 23.48
N LYS A 259 11.84 14.01 23.89
CA LYS A 259 11.36 15.21 23.19
C LYS A 259 9.86 15.14 22.82
N ARG A 260 9.08 14.39 23.61
CA ARG A 260 7.64 14.25 23.43
C ARG A 260 6.92 15.22 24.36
N GLU A 261 5.85 15.84 23.87
CA GLU A 261 4.94 16.65 24.66
C GLU A 261 4.09 15.73 25.56
N ASP A 262 3.86 16.11 26.80
CA ASP A 262 3.04 15.34 27.73
C ASP A 262 1.57 15.78 27.64
N LEU A 263 0.75 14.99 26.96
CA LEU A 263 -0.69 15.19 26.80
C LEU A 263 -1.52 14.20 27.65
N ARG A 264 -0.90 13.47 28.60
CA ARG A 264 -1.59 12.46 29.43
C ARG A 264 -2.63 13.07 30.38
N HIS A 265 -2.57 14.38 30.59
CA HIS A 265 -3.55 15.12 31.37
C HIS A 265 -4.84 15.40 30.63
N LEU A 266 -4.86 15.28 29.31
CA LEU A 266 -6.04 15.47 28.49
C LEU A 266 -6.77 14.12 28.31
N PRO A 267 -8.10 14.08 28.49
CA PRO A 267 -8.88 12.85 28.38
C PRO A 267 -9.21 12.53 26.92
N LEU A 268 -8.18 12.19 26.11
CA LEU A 268 -8.41 11.67 24.77
C LEU A 268 -9.11 10.32 24.85
N ILE A 269 -9.98 10.03 23.91
CA ILE A 269 -10.66 8.72 23.79
C ILE A 269 -10.42 8.13 22.41
N THR A 270 -10.44 6.79 22.31
CA THR A 270 -10.53 6.06 21.05
C THR A 270 -11.97 5.67 20.78
N VAL A 271 -12.39 5.70 19.50
CA VAL A 271 -13.76 5.33 19.09
C VAL A 271 -13.70 4.42 17.89
N ASP A 272 -14.08 3.16 18.08
CA ASP A 272 -13.95 2.10 17.08
C ASP A 272 -15.16 1.15 17.08
N GLY A 273 -15.15 0.17 16.18
CA GLY A 273 -16.10 -0.93 16.22
C GLY A 273 -15.88 -1.86 17.43
N ALA A 274 -16.91 -2.58 17.84
CA ALA A 274 -16.83 -3.48 18.99
C ALA A 274 -15.76 -4.58 18.86
N ASP A 275 -15.46 -4.98 17.65
CA ASP A 275 -14.52 -6.03 17.26
C ASP A 275 -13.08 -5.53 16.99
N ALA A 276 -12.84 -4.21 17.00
CA ALA A 276 -11.51 -3.61 16.82
C ALA A 276 -10.58 -3.96 17.99
N ARG A 277 -9.29 -4.18 17.66
CA ARG A 277 -8.20 -4.43 18.62
C ARG A 277 -7.03 -3.48 18.44
N ASP A 278 -6.95 -2.84 17.28
CA ASP A 278 -5.94 -1.91 16.81
C ASP A 278 -6.53 -0.49 16.85
N PHE A 279 -6.40 0.16 18.02
CA PHE A 279 -6.89 1.54 18.22
C PHE A 279 -5.82 2.50 17.76
N ASP A 280 -5.88 2.91 16.48
CA ASP A 280 -4.83 3.69 15.84
C ASP A 280 -4.94 5.20 16.12
N ASP A 281 -6.14 5.69 16.43
CA ASP A 281 -6.43 7.11 16.62
C ASP A 281 -7.19 7.40 17.92
N ALA A 282 -6.85 8.53 18.51
CA ALA A 282 -7.55 9.09 19.66
C ALA A 282 -7.86 10.56 19.40
N ILE A 283 -9.01 11.02 19.88
CA ILE A 283 -9.52 12.37 19.68
C ILE A 283 -9.88 13.06 20.99
N TRP A 284 -9.81 14.38 20.95
CA TRP A 284 -10.25 15.24 22.03
C TRP A 284 -10.71 16.59 21.49
N ALA A 285 -11.66 17.23 22.16
CA ALA A 285 -12.13 18.57 21.85
C ALA A 285 -12.46 19.36 23.12
N ALA A 286 -12.32 20.67 23.05
CA ALA A 286 -12.81 21.61 24.04
C ALA A 286 -13.20 22.94 23.37
N PRO A 287 -14.11 23.74 23.96
CA PRO A 287 -14.31 25.11 23.55
C PRO A 287 -13.00 25.89 23.62
N ASP A 288 -12.77 26.76 22.62
CA ASP A 288 -11.58 27.63 22.64
C ASP A 288 -11.78 28.73 23.67
N ASP A 289 -10.83 28.89 24.58
CA ASP A 289 -10.84 29.89 25.64
C ASP A 289 -10.34 31.27 25.20
N ASP A 290 -9.84 31.42 23.95
CA ASP A 290 -9.42 32.70 23.40
C ASP A 290 -10.63 33.63 23.20
N PRO A 291 -10.69 34.79 23.91
CA PRO A 291 -11.80 35.75 23.75
C PRO A 291 -11.99 36.24 22.30
N LYS A 292 -10.94 36.16 21.47
CA LYS A 292 -10.99 36.54 20.05
C LYS A 292 -11.62 35.49 19.17
N ASN A 293 -11.74 34.25 19.65
CA ASN A 293 -12.32 33.12 18.93
C ASN A 293 -13.62 32.63 19.60
N LYS A 294 -14.51 33.55 19.90
CA LYS A 294 -15.76 33.22 20.62
C LYS A 294 -16.58 32.17 19.86
N GLY A 295 -16.89 31.07 20.54
CA GLY A 295 -17.63 29.94 19.98
C GLY A 295 -16.78 29.02 19.10
N GLY A 296 -15.46 29.23 19.09
CA GLY A 296 -14.49 28.34 18.44
C GLY A 296 -14.16 27.11 19.29
N TRP A 297 -13.35 26.25 18.73
CA TRP A 297 -12.98 24.96 19.31
C TRP A 297 -11.49 24.70 19.21
N GLN A 298 -10.94 24.05 20.21
CA GLN A 298 -9.67 23.35 20.14
C GLN A 298 -9.94 21.86 19.95
N ILE A 299 -9.28 21.25 18.97
CA ILE A 299 -9.36 19.81 18.75
C ILE A 299 -7.97 19.21 18.67
N ILE A 300 -7.84 17.96 19.12
CA ILE A 300 -6.62 17.17 19.01
C ILE A 300 -6.97 15.85 18.34
N VAL A 301 -6.19 15.51 17.34
CA VAL A 301 -6.18 14.16 16.75
C VAL A 301 -4.79 13.57 17.00
N ALA A 302 -4.74 12.43 17.65
CA ALA A 302 -3.51 11.76 18.01
C ALA A 302 -3.48 10.38 17.36
N ILE A 303 -2.47 10.14 16.52
CA ILE A 303 -2.29 8.87 15.81
C ILE A 303 -1.13 8.12 16.44
N ALA A 304 -1.27 6.82 16.64
CA ALA A 304 -0.20 5.96 17.12
C ALA A 304 1.13 6.21 16.37
N ASP A 305 2.22 6.46 17.10
CA ASP A 305 3.52 6.76 16.48
C ASP A 305 4.21 5.47 16.01
N VAL A 306 3.62 4.81 15.02
CA VAL A 306 4.14 3.57 14.41
C VAL A 306 5.57 3.76 13.90
N SER A 307 5.92 4.98 13.45
CA SER A 307 7.27 5.30 12.95
C SER A 307 8.36 5.20 14.01
N HIS A 308 7.99 5.17 15.29
CA HIS A 308 8.94 4.92 16.37
C HIS A 308 9.45 3.47 16.36
N TYR A 309 8.57 2.52 16.06
CA TYR A 309 8.85 1.08 16.07
C TYR A 309 9.29 0.57 14.70
N VAL A 310 8.66 1.07 13.64
CA VAL A 310 8.91 0.69 12.25
C VAL A 310 9.84 1.72 11.63
N THR A 311 11.15 1.50 11.79
CA THR A 311 12.16 2.39 11.25
C THR A 311 12.49 2.07 9.79
N PHE A 312 12.89 3.09 9.04
CA PHE A 312 13.17 2.95 7.61
C PHE A 312 14.11 1.78 7.30
N ASN A 313 13.73 0.97 6.33
CA ASN A 313 14.44 -0.22 5.84
C ASN A 313 14.71 -1.32 6.89
N SER A 314 14.00 -1.31 8.02
CA SER A 314 14.01 -2.42 8.99
C SER A 314 13.28 -3.65 8.43
N ALA A 315 13.35 -4.80 9.12
CA ALA A 315 12.60 -5.99 8.71
C ALA A 315 11.07 -5.74 8.71
N LEU A 316 10.58 -5.01 9.71
CA LEU A 316 9.18 -4.58 9.79
C LEU A 316 8.78 -3.66 8.64
N ASP A 317 9.61 -2.66 8.30
CA ASP A 317 9.34 -1.73 7.20
C ASP A 317 9.29 -2.45 5.85
N ARG A 318 10.25 -3.34 5.57
CA ARG A 318 10.25 -4.13 4.33
C ARG A 318 9.00 -5.01 4.20
N GLU A 319 8.58 -5.64 5.28
CA GLU A 319 7.40 -6.50 5.26
C GLU A 319 6.10 -5.68 5.19
N ALA A 320 6.00 -4.57 5.91
CA ALA A 320 4.85 -3.67 5.83
C ALA A 320 4.66 -3.10 4.41
N ARG A 321 5.76 -2.73 3.74
CA ARG A 321 5.73 -2.31 2.32
C ARG A 321 5.28 -3.42 1.38
N ARG A 322 5.70 -4.66 1.61
CA ARG A 322 5.29 -5.82 0.83
C ARG A 322 3.78 -6.08 0.97
N ARG A 323 3.23 -5.91 2.18
CA ARG A 323 1.80 -6.11 2.45
C ARG A 323 0.96 -4.94 1.96
N GLY A 324 1.42 -3.71 2.17
CA GLY A 324 0.78 -2.48 1.75
C GLY A 324 -0.36 -2.02 2.65
N ASN A 325 -1.16 -2.94 3.17
CA ASN A 325 -2.29 -2.69 4.09
C ASN A 325 -2.62 -3.94 4.91
N SER A 326 -3.48 -3.80 5.91
CA SER A 326 -4.18 -4.92 6.53
C SER A 326 -5.37 -5.33 5.67
N VAL A 327 -5.71 -6.63 5.65
CA VAL A 327 -6.85 -7.16 4.89
C VAL A 327 -7.81 -7.81 5.88
N TYR A 328 -9.05 -7.35 5.89
CA TYR A 328 -10.09 -7.78 6.83
C TYR A 328 -11.04 -8.75 6.14
N PHE A 329 -11.17 -9.94 6.71
CA PHE A 329 -12.16 -10.96 6.34
C PHE A 329 -13.20 -11.08 7.44
N PRO A 330 -14.38 -11.65 7.17
CA PRO A 330 -15.40 -11.82 8.21
C PRO A 330 -14.95 -12.64 9.41
N ASP A 331 -14.01 -13.58 9.23
CA ASP A 331 -13.52 -14.52 10.24
C ASP A 331 -12.10 -14.25 10.73
N ARG A 332 -11.33 -13.39 10.06
CA ARG A 332 -9.93 -13.11 10.39
C ARG A 332 -9.42 -11.80 9.82
N VAL A 333 -8.30 -11.36 10.35
CA VAL A 333 -7.54 -10.24 9.80
C VAL A 333 -6.15 -10.73 9.39
N VAL A 334 -5.69 -10.31 8.20
CA VAL A 334 -4.29 -10.45 7.80
C VAL A 334 -3.63 -9.09 8.01
N PRO A 335 -2.96 -8.86 9.14
CA PRO A 335 -2.51 -7.53 9.53
C PRO A 335 -1.25 -7.12 8.76
N MET A 336 -1.07 -5.80 8.55
CA MET A 336 0.13 -5.23 7.93
C MET A 336 1.36 -5.35 8.84
N LEU A 337 1.17 -5.28 10.15
CA LEU A 337 2.21 -5.41 11.17
C LEU A 337 1.90 -6.58 12.11
N PRO A 338 2.92 -7.22 12.72
CA PRO A 338 2.69 -8.24 13.74
C PRO A 338 1.85 -7.72 14.91
N GLU A 339 0.99 -8.57 15.47
CA GLU A 339 0.05 -8.20 16.54
C GLU A 339 0.72 -7.65 17.81
N ALA A 340 1.98 -8.01 18.07
CA ALA A 340 2.77 -7.42 19.14
C ALA A 340 2.91 -5.90 19.01
N LEU A 341 2.80 -5.37 17.79
CA LEU A 341 2.74 -3.94 17.52
C LEU A 341 1.31 -3.47 17.32
N SER A 342 0.59 -3.98 16.32
CA SER A 342 -0.73 -3.47 15.93
C SER A 342 -1.75 -3.54 17.06
N ASN A 343 -1.84 -4.67 17.76
CA ASN A 343 -2.82 -4.87 18.81
C ASN A 343 -2.29 -4.52 20.22
N ASN A 344 -1.01 -4.13 20.33
CA ASN A 344 -0.39 -3.85 21.63
C ASN A 344 0.33 -2.49 21.63
N LEU A 345 1.62 -2.43 21.25
CA LEU A 345 2.45 -1.22 21.43
C LEU A 345 1.97 -0.01 20.62
N CYS A 346 1.36 -0.22 19.47
CA CYS A 346 0.75 0.84 18.65
C CYS A 346 -0.74 1.06 18.97
N SER A 347 -1.42 0.13 19.65
CA SER A 347 -2.82 0.31 20.02
C SER A 347 -2.96 1.27 21.21
N LEU A 348 -3.76 2.33 21.06
CA LEU A 348 -3.97 3.40 22.05
C LEU A 348 -4.94 2.93 23.16
N ARG A 349 -4.54 1.91 23.88
CA ARG A 349 -5.35 1.28 24.93
C ARG A 349 -5.63 2.23 26.09
N PRO A 350 -6.82 2.12 26.73
CA PRO A 350 -7.13 2.90 27.92
C PRO A 350 -6.11 2.69 29.05
N ASP A 351 -5.85 3.75 29.79
CA ASP A 351 -4.99 3.79 30.98
C ASP A 351 -3.51 3.43 30.75
N GLU A 352 -3.10 3.26 29.48
CA GLU A 352 -1.72 2.97 29.14
C GLU A 352 -1.05 4.16 28.42
N ASP A 353 0.22 4.43 28.77
CA ASP A 353 1.01 5.46 28.10
C ASP A 353 1.36 5.00 26.68
N ARG A 354 0.99 5.80 25.68
CA ARG A 354 1.25 5.51 24.26
C ARG A 354 1.87 6.70 23.54
N PRO A 355 2.95 6.45 22.78
CA PRO A 355 3.56 7.48 21.94
C PRO A 355 2.67 7.75 20.72
N VAL A 356 2.45 9.02 20.43
CA VAL A 356 1.62 9.47 19.31
C VAL A 356 2.30 10.56 18.49
N LEU A 357 1.89 10.67 17.23
CA LEU A 357 2.00 11.88 16.43
C LEU A 357 0.65 12.59 16.53
N ALA A 358 0.63 13.73 17.20
CA ALA A 358 -0.57 14.50 17.41
C ALA A 358 -0.62 15.74 16.55
N VAL A 359 -1.81 16.16 16.17
CA VAL A 359 -2.08 17.49 15.63
C VAL A 359 -3.07 18.21 16.53
N THR A 360 -2.68 19.37 17.03
CA THR A 360 -3.57 20.31 17.70
C THR A 360 -4.06 21.33 16.70
N MET A 361 -5.35 21.57 16.63
CA MET A 361 -6.00 22.47 15.67
C MET A 361 -6.96 23.41 16.40
N ARG A 362 -7.00 24.67 15.96
CA ARG A 362 -8.00 25.65 16.41
C ARG A 362 -8.97 25.93 15.28
N LEU A 363 -10.25 25.85 15.61
CA LEU A 363 -11.35 26.09 14.68
C LEU A 363 -12.12 27.34 15.11
N ASP A 364 -12.62 28.10 14.15
CA ASP A 364 -13.59 29.16 14.45
C ASP A 364 -15.01 28.56 14.66
N ALA A 365 -15.95 29.39 15.05
CA ALA A 365 -17.34 28.99 15.27
C ALA A 365 -18.03 28.40 14.02
N LYS A 366 -17.47 28.58 12.84
CA LYS A 366 -17.95 28.04 11.56
C LYS A 366 -17.18 26.79 11.13
N GLY A 367 -16.28 26.29 11.97
CA GLY A 367 -15.47 25.09 11.71
C GLY A 367 -14.29 25.30 10.75
N ARG A 368 -13.93 26.54 10.43
CA ARG A 368 -12.74 26.83 9.62
C ARG A 368 -11.51 26.76 10.52
N ARG A 369 -10.51 26.01 10.10
CA ARG A 369 -9.25 25.92 10.83
C ARG A 369 -8.49 27.26 10.75
N LEU A 370 -8.14 27.78 11.92
CA LEU A 370 -7.36 29.02 12.08
C LEU A 370 -5.86 28.72 12.10
N GLU A 371 -5.48 27.68 12.84
CA GLU A 371 -4.10 27.25 12.98
C GLU A 371 -4.02 25.76 13.31
N HIS A 372 -2.86 25.16 13.08
CA HIS A 372 -2.55 23.81 13.50
C HIS A 372 -1.07 23.63 13.84
N LYS A 373 -0.77 22.64 14.68
CA LYS A 373 0.59 22.29 15.07
C LYS A 373 0.74 20.78 15.20
N PHE A 374 1.69 20.19 14.46
CA PHE A 374 2.09 18.79 14.63
C PHE A 374 3.17 18.66 15.69
N HIS A 375 3.05 17.65 16.54
CA HIS A 375 4.03 17.35 17.55
C HIS A 375 4.03 15.87 17.92
N ARG A 376 5.17 15.33 18.32
CA ARG A 376 5.23 14.01 18.95
C ARG A 376 4.84 14.16 20.40
N ALA A 377 3.93 13.33 20.87
CA ALA A 377 3.42 13.41 22.22
C ALA A 377 3.35 12.02 22.88
N MET A 378 3.05 12.06 24.17
CA MET A 378 2.63 10.90 24.95
C MET A 378 1.20 11.16 25.43
N ILE A 379 0.33 10.21 25.17
CA ILE A 379 -1.05 10.25 25.67
C ILE A 379 -1.32 9.07 26.60
N ARG A 380 -2.41 9.17 27.35
CA ARG A 380 -3.04 8.07 28.06
C ARG A 380 -4.53 8.16 27.72
N SER A 381 -5.03 7.21 26.92
CA SER A 381 -6.45 7.21 26.54
C SER A 381 -7.32 7.05 27.79
N ALA A 382 -8.32 7.91 27.93
CA ALA A 382 -9.24 7.89 29.07
C ALA A 382 -10.30 6.79 28.95
N ALA A 383 -10.68 6.43 27.71
CA ALA A 383 -11.66 5.39 27.44
C ALA A 383 -11.51 4.85 26.02
N ARG A 384 -11.88 3.58 25.83
CA ARG A 384 -12.24 3.00 24.55
C ARG A 384 -13.74 2.97 24.45
N VAL A 385 -14.30 3.70 23.52
CA VAL A 385 -15.76 3.76 23.27
C VAL A 385 -16.08 3.06 21.95
N ILE A 386 -17.19 2.38 21.84
CA ILE A 386 -17.70 1.90 20.55
C ILE A 386 -18.64 2.94 19.93
N TYR A 387 -18.76 2.93 18.60
CA TYR A 387 -19.59 3.91 17.89
C TYR A 387 -21.03 3.96 18.40
N GLU A 388 -21.61 2.80 18.69
CA GLU A 388 -22.97 2.66 19.20
C GLU A 388 -23.13 3.32 20.59
N ASP A 389 -22.15 3.11 21.49
CA ASP A 389 -22.20 3.69 22.83
C ASP A 389 -21.94 5.20 22.82
N LEU A 390 -21.06 5.67 21.91
CA LEU A 390 -20.83 7.11 21.74
C LEU A 390 -22.11 7.80 21.26
N GLN A 391 -22.80 7.20 20.29
CA GLN A 391 -24.08 7.71 19.79
C GLN A 391 -25.16 7.70 20.86
N ALA A 392 -25.34 6.56 21.54
CA ALA A 392 -26.34 6.41 22.59
C ALA A 392 -26.14 7.43 23.72
N ALA A 393 -24.91 7.65 24.14
CA ALA A 393 -24.59 8.63 25.16
C ALA A 393 -24.96 10.05 24.75
N HIS A 394 -24.66 10.44 23.50
CA HIS A 394 -25.08 11.75 22.96
C HIS A 394 -26.61 11.88 22.84
N ASP A 395 -27.30 10.80 22.50
CA ASP A 395 -28.77 10.77 22.38
C ASP A 395 -29.47 10.74 23.74
N GLY A 396 -28.75 10.77 24.86
CA GLY A 396 -29.28 10.84 26.23
C GLY A 396 -29.40 9.50 26.95
N GLU A 397 -28.75 8.44 26.40
CA GLU A 397 -28.72 7.10 26.99
C GLU A 397 -27.26 6.67 27.34
N PRO A 398 -26.56 7.42 28.24
CA PRO A 398 -25.18 7.06 28.61
C PRO A 398 -25.16 5.78 29.45
N ASN A 399 -24.11 4.97 29.25
CA ASN A 399 -23.87 3.78 30.05
C ASN A 399 -22.82 4.05 31.17
N GLU A 400 -22.41 3.01 31.89
CA GLU A 400 -21.41 3.12 32.98
C GLU A 400 -20.05 3.65 32.49
N GLN A 401 -19.67 3.41 31.25
CA GLN A 401 -18.42 3.86 30.66
C GLN A 401 -18.51 5.28 30.10
N THR A 402 -19.59 5.62 29.45
CA THR A 402 -19.78 6.92 28.77
C THR A 402 -20.32 8.00 29.69
N GLY A 403 -21.08 7.65 30.74
CA GLY A 403 -21.64 8.60 31.68
C GLY A 403 -20.62 9.51 32.35
N PRO A 404 -19.52 8.99 32.91
CA PRO A 404 -18.49 9.80 33.58
C PRO A 404 -17.78 10.81 32.64
N ILE A 405 -17.77 10.57 31.34
CA ILE A 405 -17.09 11.39 30.34
C ILE A 405 -18.06 12.17 29.43
N LEU A 406 -19.35 12.11 29.67
CA LEU A 406 -20.37 12.71 28.82
C LEU A 406 -20.14 14.23 28.67
N ASP A 407 -20.18 14.98 29.76
CA ASP A 407 -20.09 16.44 29.72
C ASP A 407 -18.68 16.95 29.40
N THR A 408 -17.65 16.18 29.74
CA THR A 408 -16.25 16.63 29.66
C THR A 408 -15.53 16.22 28.38
N VAL A 409 -16.03 15.19 27.69
CA VAL A 409 -15.42 14.64 26.47
C VAL A 409 -16.44 14.53 25.34
N ILE A 410 -17.55 13.80 25.55
CA ILE A 410 -18.46 13.44 24.47
C ILE A 410 -19.18 14.67 23.92
N GLU A 411 -19.82 15.49 24.78
CA GLU A 411 -20.51 16.71 24.33
C GLU A 411 -19.56 17.71 23.63
N PRO A 412 -18.35 17.97 24.13
CA PRO A 412 -17.36 18.77 23.38
C PRO A 412 -16.99 18.22 22.01
N LEU A 413 -16.87 16.88 21.84
CA LEU A 413 -16.60 16.27 20.53
C LEU A 413 -17.74 16.55 19.55
N TYR A 414 -18.99 16.35 19.95
CA TYR A 414 -20.15 16.66 19.11
C TYR A 414 -20.30 18.16 18.85
N GLY A 415 -19.96 19.02 19.82
CA GLY A 415 -19.93 20.48 19.64
C GLY A 415 -18.93 20.92 18.56
N ALA A 416 -17.70 20.39 18.62
CA ALA A 416 -16.67 20.65 17.62
C ALA A 416 -17.06 20.06 16.26
N TRP A 417 -17.59 18.84 16.23
CA TRP A 417 -18.13 18.21 15.02
C TRP A 417 -19.23 19.05 14.37
N GLY A 418 -20.16 19.62 15.14
CA GLY A 418 -21.17 20.52 14.62
C GLY A 418 -20.58 21.76 13.93
N ALA A 419 -19.43 22.27 14.40
CA ALA A 419 -18.70 23.34 13.70
C ALA A 419 -18.09 22.83 12.39
N LEU A 420 -17.43 21.66 12.39
CA LEU A 420 -16.87 21.03 11.20
C LEU A 420 -17.93 20.74 10.13
N MET A 421 -19.13 20.28 10.54
CA MET A 421 -20.23 20.04 9.62
C MET A 421 -20.71 21.33 8.93
N ARG A 422 -20.75 22.47 9.62
CA ARG A 422 -21.02 23.76 8.98
C ARG A 422 -19.97 24.15 7.92
N ALA A 423 -18.70 23.85 8.19
CA ALA A 423 -17.64 24.05 7.20
C ALA A 423 -17.78 23.09 6.02
N ARG A 424 -18.14 21.84 6.27
CA ARG A 424 -18.40 20.82 5.25
C ARG A 424 -19.52 21.23 4.31
N GLU A 425 -20.67 21.64 4.83
CA GLU A 425 -21.82 22.09 4.03
C GLU A 425 -21.46 23.23 3.07
N SER A 426 -20.58 24.13 3.50
CA SER A 426 -20.11 25.25 2.63
C SER A 426 -19.31 24.78 1.42
N ARG A 427 -18.70 23.57 1.48
CA ARG A 427 -17.93 22.95 0.39
C ARG A 427 -18.80 22.13 -0.57
N GLN A 428 -20.09 21.88 -0.22
CA GLN A 428 -21.04 21.08 -0.99
C GLN A 428 -20.48 19.72 -1.44
N PRO A 429 -19.97 18.88 -0.52
CA PRO A 429 -19.43 17.59 -0.90
C PRO A 429 -20.53 16.68 -1.41
N LEU A 430 -20.18 15.75 -2.30
CA LEU A 430 -21.08 14.66 -2.66
C LEU A 430 -21.22 13.73 -1.45
N ASP A 431 -22.42 13.64 -0.89
CA ASP A 431 -22.75 12.72 0.19
C ASP A 431 -23.39 11.46 -0.39
N LEU A 432 -22.65 10.35 -0.34
CA LEU A 432 -23.11 9.05 -0.83
C LEU A 432 -23.41 8.16 0.38
N ASP A 433 -24.68 7.77 0.51
CA ASP A 433 -25.09 6.76 1.48
C ASP A 433 -25.20 5.40 0.76
N LEU A 434 -24.07 4.71 0.65
CA LEU A 434 -24.02 3.37 0.05
C LEU A 434 -24.23 2.32 1.15
N PRO A 435 -25.17 1.38 0.97
CA PRO A 435 -25.42 0.34 1.96
C PRO A 435 -24.19 -0.58 2.09
N GLU A 436 -23.62 -0.64 3.28
CA GLU A 436 -22.55 -1.56 3.65
C GLU A 436 -23.14 -2.72 4.46
N MET A 437 -22.86 -3.96 4.02
CA MET A 437 -23.34 -5.15 4.72
C MET A 437 -22.31 -5.64 5.73
N LYS A 438 -22.70 -5.76 6.99
CA LYS A 438 -21.90 -6.42 8.04
C LYS A 438 -22.31 -7.88 8.11
N ILE A 439 -21.31 -8.77 7.97
CA ILE A 439 -21.48 -10.22 8.12
C ILE A 439 -20.92 -10.60 9.48
N SER A 440 -21.74 -11.14 10.35
CA SER A 440 -21.32 -11.69 11.63
C SER A 440 -21.13 -13.20 11.49
N VAL A 441 -19.97 -13.69 11.94
CA VAL A 441 -19.60 -15.10 11.88
C VAL A 441 -19.39 -15.61 13.30
N GLY A 442 -20.09 -16.67 13.67
CA GLY A 442 -19.96 -17.33 14.97
C GLY A 442 -18.63 -18.07 15.16
N GLU A 443 -18.36 -18.52 16.37
CA GLU A 443 -17.14 -19.24 16.72
C GLU A 443 -16.96 -20.53 15.90
N ASP A 444 -18.09 -21.15 15.49
CA ASP A 444 -18.14 -22.33 14.63
C ASP A 444 -17.97 -22.03 13.13
N GLY A 445 -17.74 -20.75 12.77
CA GLY A 445 -17.58 -20.29 11.39
C GLY A 445 -18.88 -20.16 10.59
N HIS A 446 -20.07 -20.32 11.23
CA HIS A 446 -21.35 -20.03 10.58
C HIS A 446 -21.60 -18.53 10.47
N VAL A 447 -22.20 -18.13 9.35
CA VAL A 447 -22.79 -16.79 9.26
C VAL A 447 -24.02 -16.76 10.14
N GLU A 448 -23.96 -15.98 11.23
CA GLU A 448 -25.05 -15.79 12.17
C GLU A 448 -26.02 -14.70 11.73
N ASP A 449 -25.45 -13.63 11.14
CA ASP A 449 -26.23 -12.48 10.73
C ASP A 449 -25.61 -11.78 9.52
N VAL A 450 -26.47 -11.20 8.68
CA VAL A 450 -26.11 -10.34 7.56
C VAL A 450 -27.04 -9.13 7.61
N ARG A 451 -26.52 -8.00 8.12
CA ARG A 451 -27.31 -6.78 8.28
C ARG A 451 -26.64 -5.58 7.65
N GLN A 452 -27.42 -4.60 7.26
CA GLN A 452 -26.89 -3.32 6.84
C GLN A 452 -26.30 -2.58 8.04
N ARG A 453 -25.04 -2.12 7.91
CA ARG A 453 -24.41 -1.26 8.89
C ARG A 453 -25.12 0.10 8.90
N GLN A 454 -25.57 0.54 10.05
CA GLN A 454 -26.11 1.88 10.21
C GLN A 454 -24.95 2.88 10.27
N ARG A 455 -25.04 3.96 9.49
CA ARG A 455 -24.12 5.07 9.57
C ARG A 455 -24.61 6.05 10.62
N LEU A 456 -24.02 5.99 11.81
CA LEU A 456 -24.31 6.87 12.94
C LEU A 456 -23.57 8.21 12.82
N ASP A 457 -24.02 9.24 13.52
CA ASP A 457 -23.28 10.51 13.60
C ASP A 457 -21.94 10.32 14.32
N ALA A 458 -21.84 9.37 15.25
CA ALA A 458 -20.59 8.94 15.86
C ALA A 458 -19.49 8.58 14.84
N HIS A 459 -19.85 7.92 13.73
CA HIS A 459 -18.90 7.64 12.64
C HIS A 459 -18.48 8.92 11.93
N ARG A 460 -19.40 9.87 11.75
CA ARG A 460 -19.13 11.16 11.11
C ARG A 460 -18.24 12.07 11.97
N VAL A 461 -18.36 11.98 13.30
CA VAL A 461 -17.46 12.69 14.23
C VAL A 461 -16.02 12.29 13.93
N ILE A 462 -15.73 10.98 13.94
CA ILE A 462 -14.38 10.48 13.68
C ILE A 462 -13.93 10.83 12.26
N GLU A 463 -14.79 10.62 11.25
CA GLU A 463 -14.50 10.94 9.85
C GLU A 463 -14.06 12.39 9.66
N GLU A 464 -14.80 13.38 10.21
CA GLU A 464 -14.47 14.80 10.04
C GLU A 464 -13.20 15.21 10.79
N PHE A 465 -12.96 14.66 11.99
CA PHE A 465 -11.70 14.89 12.71
C PHE A 465 -10.51 14.36 11.92
N MET A 466 -10.63 13.15 11.35
CA MET A 466 -9.57 12.57 10.50
C MET A 466 -9.36 13.34 9.21
N ILE A 467 -10.43 13.78 8.53
CA ILE A 467 -10.34 14.62 7.33
C ILE A 467 -9.57 15.90 7.64
N GLU A 468 -9.92 16.57 8.74
CA GLU A 468 -9.28 17.83 9.12
C GLU A 468 -7.81 17.65 9.48
N ALA A 469 -7.46 16.57 10.20
CA ALA A 469 -6.08 16.20 10.48
C ALA A 469 -5.28 15.91 9.20
N ASN A 470 -5.87 15.20 8.24
CA ASN A 470 -5.24 14.89 6.96
C ASN A 470 -5.02 16.15 6.12
N VAL A 471 -5.98 17.07 6.08
CA VAL A 471 -5.83 18.37 5.40
C VAL A 471 -4.71 19.18 6.04
N ALA A 472 -4.66 19.24 7.38
CA ALA A 472 -3.58 19.90 8.11
C ALA A 472 -2.20 19.31 7.79
N ALA A 473 -2.10 17.98 7.68
CA ALA A 473 -0.86 17.29 7.34
C ALA A 473 -0.41 17.62 5.90
N ALA A 474 -1.32 17.58 4.93
CA ALA A 474 -1.03 17.89 3.54
C ALA A 474 -0.55 19.35 3.39
N GLU A 475 -1.25 20.31 3.98
CA GLU A 475 -0.85 21.73 3.96
C GLU A 475 0.51 21.96 4.61
N THR A 476 0.81 21.24 5.71
CA THR A 476 2.12 21.35 6.38
C THR A 476 3.25 20.88 5.46
N LEU A 477 3.07 19.76 4.78
CA LEU A 477 4.06 19.22 3.84
C LEU A 477 4.22 20.11 2.61
N GLU A 478 3.12 20.59 2.04
CA GLU A 478 3.13 21.51 0.90
C GLU A 478 3.83 22.83 1.22
N ALA A 479 3.52 23.44 2.37
CA ALA A 479 4.16 24.67 2.81
C ALA A 479 5.67 24.53 2.96
N GLN A 480 6.13 23.34 3.35
CA GLN A 480 7.55 23.01 3.45
C GLN A 480 8.15 22.45 2.16
N LYS A 481 7.36 22.33 1.07
CA LYS A 481 7.78 21.73 -0.21
C LYS A 481 8.31 20.29 -0.06
N MET A 482 7.77 19.56 0.90
CA MET A 482 8.10 18.16 1.13
C MET A 482 7.21 17.26 0.27
N PRO A 483 7.69 16.06 -0.12
CA PRO A 483 6.86 15.08 -0.82
C PRO A 483 5.61 14.72 0.00
N CYS A 484 4.46 14.69 -0.67
CA CYS A 484 3.20 14.24 -0.09
C CYS A 484 2.56 13.22 -1.01
N VAL A 485 2.02 12.14 -0.44
CA VAL A 485 1.27 11.14 -1.19
C VAL A 485 -0.19 11.53 -1.21
N TYR A 486 -0.72 11.84 -2.41
CA TYR A 486 -2.12 12.19 -2.62
C TYR A 486 -2.91 11.00 -3.14
N ARG A 487 -4.12 10.83 -2.60
CA ARG A 487 -5.11 9.97 -3.22
C ARG A 487 -5.89 10.78 -4.24
N VAL A 488 -5.76 10.42 -5.51
CA VAL A 488 -6.39 11.13 -6.62
C VAL A 488 -7.32 10.22 -7.40
N HIS A 489 -8.29 10.82 -8.08
CA HIS A 489 -9.15 10.15 -9.04
C HIS A 489 -9.09 10.87 -10.38
N ASP A 490 -9.08 10.11 -11.46
CA ASP A 490 -9.26 10.66 -12.79
C ASP A 490 -10.69 11.15 -12.99
N GLN A 491 -10.86 12.00 -14.00
CA GLN A 491 -12.20 12.42 -14.40
C GLN A 491 -13.02 11.19 -14.83
N PRO A 492 -14.35 11.21 -14.58
CA PRO A 492 -15.22 10.14 -15.05
C PRO A 492 -15.12 9.96 -16.57
N ASP A 493 -15.14 8.70 -17.02
CA ASP A 493 -15.19 8.38 -18.43
C ASP A 493 -16.47 8.96 -19.05
N ARG A 494 -16.33 9.62 -20.22
CA ARG A 494 -17.44 10.25 -20.92
C ARG A 494 -18.57 9.27 -21.26
N GLU A 495 -18.23 8.02 -21.57
CA GLU A 495 -19.20 6.97 -21.86
C GLU A 495 -20.04 6.63 -20.62
N LYS A 496 -19.40 6.56 -19.45
CA LYS A 496 -20.08 6.34 -18.15
C LYS A 496 -20.98 7.53 -17.79
N LEU A 497 -20.54 8.77 -18.06
CA LEU A 497 -21.36 9.97 -17.84
C LEU A 497 -22.59 9.98 -18.74
N LEU A 498 -22.47 9.57 -20.01
CA LEU A 498 -23.61 9.43 -20.91
C LEU A 498 -24.58 8.35 -20.41
N GLY A 499 -24.05 7.19 -19.98
CA GLY A 499 -24.87 6.13 -19.40
C GLY A 499 -25.62 6.58 -18.14
N LEU A 500 -24.97 7.35 -17.25
CA LEU A 500 -25.61 7.97 -16.09
C LEU A 500 -26.72 8.96 -16.51
N LYS A 501 -26.46 9.81 -17.49
CA LYS A 501 -27.45 10.75 -18.03
C LYS A 501 -28.69 10.03 -18.55
N ASP A 502 -28.49 8.98 -19.34
CA ASP A 502 -29.59 8.20 -19.91
C ASP A 502 -30.39 7.48 -18.81
N PHE A 503 -29.72 6.93 -17.80
CA PHE A 503 -30.34 6.33 -16.64
C PHE A 503 -31.18 7.36 -15.85
N LEU A 504 -30.62 8.53 -15.51
CA LEU A 504 -31.34 9.59 -14.81
C LEU A 504 -32.53 10.11 -15.62
N SER A 505 -32.37 10.23 -16.96
CA SER A 505 -33.46 10.62 -17.84
C SER A 505 -34.62 9.62 -17.82
N SER A 506 -34.32 8.32 -17.67
CA SER A 506 -35.37 7.27 -17.53
C SER A 506 -36.18 7.40 -16.25
N LEU A 507 -35.61 8.07 -15.22
CA LEU A 507 -36.27 8.38 -13.96
C LEU A 507 -36.92 9.78 -13.93
N GLY A 508 -36.93 10.49 -15.07
CA GLY A 508 -37.45 11.86 -15.15
C GLY A 508 -36.55 12.93 -14.55
N LEU A 509 -35.31 12.58 -14.24
CA LEU A 509 -34.30 13.49 -13.70
C LEU A 509 -33.44 14.08 -14.80
N SER A 510 -33.07 15.36 -14.67
CA SER A 510 -32.17 16.03 -15.59
C SER A 510 -30.73 16.03 -15.07
N PHE A 511 -29.77 15.72 -15.94
CA PHE A 511 -28.35 15.78 -15.64
C PHE A 511 -27.63 16.66 -16.67
N ALA A 512 -27.06 17.77 -16.21
CA ALA A 512 -26.30 18.68 -17.05
C ALA A 512 -24.89 18.15 -17.25
N MET A 513 -24.51 17.86 -18.50
CA MET A 513 -23.13 17.52 -18.84
C MET A 513 -22.34 18.83 -19.04
N GLY A 514 -21.73 19.33 -17.96
CA GLY A 514 -20.83 20.48 -18.01
C GLY A 514 -19.39 20.07 -18.34
N GLU A 515 -18.57 21.03 -18.79
CA GLU A 515 -17.13 20.82 -18.96
C GLU A 515 -16.35 20.79 -17.63
N ARG A 516 -16.99 21.19 -16.53
CA ARG A 516 -16.48 21.10 -15.15
C ARG A 516 -17.60 20.57 -14.25
N LEU A 517 -17.38 19.42 -13.67
CA LEU A 517 -18.10 18.94 -12.50
C LEU A 517 -17.38 19.42 -11.26
#